data_22892e9afca1f1356dd6b4c386be0f92
#
_entry.id   22892e9afca1f1356dd6b4c386be0f92
#
_cell.length_a   1.000
_cell.length_b   1.000
_cell.length_c   1.000
_cell.angle_alpha   90.00
_cell.angle_beta   90.00
_cell.angle_gamma   90.00
#
_symmetry.space_group_name_H-M   'P 1'
#
loop_
_entity.id
_entity.type
_entity.pdbx_description
1 polymer ?
#
loop_
_entity_poly.entity_id
_entity_poly.type
_entity_poly.pdbx_seq_one_letter_code
_entity_poly.pdbx_strand_id
1 'polypeptide(L)'
;MLLDGVDDPVAVGAELRSWTIPPTTTGDGPVVEIACTYDGPDLDVVATAWGVAPAEVVRIHTGIVHRVAFGGFAPGFAYLEGIGPARAVARRSRPRPRVAAGSVGLAGPYTGIYPRSSPGGWNLIGRTEAVLWDLGRVPPALLVPGTGVRFVDTPPPDGPATMQEPAAREAAAHEVATQEPAVREAGAGATGRRVRVLRSGALTTVQDDGRPGLAHLGVPGSGSLDRDAHHLANRLVGNPAPTAVLETTVDGVTLGFDADTVVAVTGGRARIRVEDRDVGWGLPVLVRAGQRLDVGPADRGVRSYVAVGGGLVVAPVLGSAAADLLSGLGPPALADGDTLAIGGPPGAVPTIDMAPYDPAGAAIELMVHPGPRRDWLSGEGLATLGTGTWTVTPESSRIALRLQGPPVRRWLHDELPSEGLVLGAVQALPDGQLVVFLADHPTTGGYPVVAIVDGASLPACAQARPGTTVTFRTP
;
A
#
# COMPACT_ATOMS: atom_id res chain seq x y z
N MET A 1 -4.69 10.10 -16.63
CA MET A 1 -5.09 8.74 -16.23
C MET A 1 -3.83 7.88 -16.24
N LEU A 2 -3.52 7.22 -15.15
CA LEU A 2 -2.47 6.21 -15.08
C LEU A 2 -3.11 4.83 -15.16
N LEU A 3 -2.55 3.96 -15.97
CA LEU A 3 -2.98 2.56 -16.10
C LEU A 3 -1.82 1.67 -15.65
N ASP A 4 -2.12 0.69 -14.84
CA ASP A 4 -1.17 -0.32 -14.35
C ASP A 4 -1.45 -1.66 -15.04
N GLY A 5 -0.41 -2.50 -15.20
CA GLY A 5 -0.56 -3.83 -15.81
C GLY A 5 -0.88 -3.82 -17.31
N VAL A 6 -0.41 -2.81 -18.05
CA VAL A 6 -0.65 -2.68 -19.51
C VAL A 6 0.49 -3.36 -20.27
N ASP A 7 0.18 -4.46 -20.98
CA ASP A 7 1.16 -5.21 -21.79
C ASP A 7 1.61 -4.45 -23.04
N ASP A 8 0.70 -3.72 -23.70
CA ASP A 8 0.99 -2.89 -24.88
C ASP A 8 0.50 -1.45 -24.68
N PRO A 9 1.33 -0.56 -24.11
CA PRO A 9 0.96 0.82 -23.83
C PRO A 9 0.72 1.64 -25.12
N VAL A 10 1.28 1.25 -26.24
CA VAL A 10 1.09 1.96 -27.53
C VAL A 10 -0.29 1.66 -28.09
N ALA A 11 -0.69 0.38 -28.11
CA ALA A 11 -2.01 -0.04 -28.56
C ALA A 11 -3.11 0.53 -27.67
N VAL A 12 -2.98 0.40 -26.34
CA VAL A 12 -3.92 0.96 -25.37
C VAL A 12 -3.98 2.49 -25.47
N GLY A 13 -2.86 3.16 -25.64
CA GLY A 13 -2.83 4.61 -25.85
C GLY A 13 -3.51 5.05 -27.15
N ALA A 14 -3.43 4.25 -28.22
CA ALA A 14 -4.16 4.49 -29.46
C ALA A 14 -5.67 4.30 -29.29
N GLU A 15 -6.06 3.25 -28.59
CA GLU A 15 -7.47 2.97 -28.28
C GLU A 15 -8.08 4.07 -27.42
N LEU A 16 -7.42 4.48 -26.33
CA LEU A 16 -7.88 5.55 -25.45
C LEU A 16 -8.07 6.89 -26.19
N ARG A 17 -7.20 7.20 -27.15
CA ARG A 17 -7.35 8.40 -27.98
C ARG A 17 -8.57 8.33 -28.91
N SER A 18 -9.04 7.13 -29.25
CA SER A 18 -10.23 6.92 -30.08
C SER A 18 -11.53 7.03 -29.27
N TRP A 19 -11.47 6.98 -27.94
CA TRP A 19 -12.66 7.04 -27.12
C TRP A 19 -13.29 8.43 -27.11
N THR A 20 -14.56 8.48 -27.42
CA THR A 20 -15.39 9.66 -27.14
C THR A 20 -15.93 9.47 -25.73
N ILE A 21 -15.32 10.15 -24.75
CA ILE A 21 -15.82 10.13 -23.38
C ILE A 21 -17.08 10.99 -23.34
N PRO A 22 -18.27 10.41 -23.14
CA PRO A 22 -19.49 11.21 -23.00
C PRO A 22 -19.30 12.16 -21.80
N PRO A 23 -19.84 13.38 -21.84
CA PRO A 23 -19.85 14.24 -20.69
C PRO A 23 -20.48 13.44 -19.54
N THR A 24 -19.80 13.43 -18.39
CA THR A 24 -20.34 12.79 -17.18
C THR A 24 -21.67 13.47 -16.92
N THR A 25 -22.77 12.79 -17.26
CA THR A 25 -24.08 13.25 -16.82
C THR A 25 -24.01 13.22 -15.30
N THR A 26 -24.10 14.37 -14.70
CA THR A 26 -24.27 14.51 -13.25
C THR A 26 -25.68 13.96 -12.93
N GLY A 27 -25.84 12.64 -13.06
CA GLY A 27 -27.04 11.95 -12.63
C GLY A 27 -27.17 12.17 -11.13
N ASP A 28 -28.39 12.35 -10.65
CA ASP A 28 -28.73 12.40 -9.23
C ASP A 28 -28.44 11.04 -8.61
N GLY A 29 -27.13 10.75 -8.37
CA GLY A 29 -26.73 9.62 -7.55
C GLY A 29 -27.31 9.76 -6.14
N PRO A 30 -27.34 8.67 -5.35
CA PRO A 30 -27.84 8.73 -3.98
C PRO A 30 -27.06 9.80 -3.19
N VAL A 31 -27.77 10.61 -2.44
CA VAL A 31 -27.16 11.58 -1.52
C VAL A 31 -27.08 10.95 -0.13
N VAL A 32 -25.87 10.85 0.39
CA VAL A 32 -25.60 10.38 1.76
C VAL A 32 -25.50 11.60 2.66
N GLU A 33 -26.26 11.62 3.74
CA GLU A 33 -26.15 12.65 4.79
C GLU A 33 -25.11 12.21 5.83
N ILE A 34 -24.17 13.13 6.12
CA ILE A 34 -23.09 12.93 7.09
C ILE A 34 -23.24 13.96 8.20
N ALA A 35 -23.59 13.51 9.39
CA ALA A 35 -23.56 14.34 10.59
C ALA A 35 -22.11 14.77 10.89
N CYS A 36 -21.89 16.07 11.08
CA CYS A 36 -20.58 16.65 11.33
C CYS A 36 -20.64 17.67 12.47
N THR A 37 -19.80 17.52 13.46
CA THR A 37 -19.55 18.52 14.49
C THR A 37 -18.39 19.41 14.06
N TYR A 38 -18.61 20.71 13.91
CA TYR A 38 -17.62 21.67 13.40
C TYR A 38 -16.76 22.27 14.52
N ASP A 39 -15.97 21.43 15.16
CA ASP A 39 -15.04 21.78 16.24
C ASP A 39 -13.56 21.58 15.84
N GLY A 40 -13.29 21.56 14.54
CA GLY A 40 -11.96 21.29 14.00
C GLY A 40 -10.95 22.41 14.32
N PRO A 41 -9.69 22.06 14.63
CA PRO A 41 -8.66 23.01 15.07
C PRO A 41 -8.22 24.00 13.98
N ASP A 42 -8.60 23.81 12.73
CA ASP A 42 -8.25 24.71 11.62
C ASP A 42 -9.45 25.46 11.05
N LEU A 43 -10.61 25.44 11.72
CA LEU A 43 -11.82 26.13 11.27
C LEU A 43 -11.55 27.65 11.10
N ASP A 44 -10.86 28.26 12.06
CA ASP A 44 -10.49 29.69 12.01
C ASP A 44 -9.47 29.99 10.89
N VAL A 45 -8.57 29.04 10.58
CA VAL A 45 -7.62 29.15 9.46
C VAL A 45 -8.36 29.21 8.14
N VAL A 46 -9.33 28.33 7.96
CA VAL A 46 -10.19 28.28 6.76
C VAL A 46 -11.06 29.55 6.67
N ALA A 47 -11.64 29.99 7.78
CA ALA A 47 -12.43 31.22 7.84
C ALA A 47 -11.61 32.44 7.40
N THR A 48 -10.39 32.56 7.89
CA THR A 48 -9.44 33.61 7.49
C THR A 48 -9.11 33.52 6.00
N ALA A 49 -8.81 32.34 5.48
CA ALA A 49 -8.49 32.12 4.06
C ALA A 49 -9.68 32.48 3.14
N TRP A 50 -10.89 32.26 3.57
CA TRP A 50 -12.12 32.61 2.83
C TRP A 50 -12.60 34.05 3.06
N GLY A 51 -12.02 34.76 4.01
CA GLY A 51 -12.45 36.13 4.39
C GLY A 51 -13.84 36.20 5.02
N VAL A 52 -14.24 35.19 5.78
CA VAL A 52 -15.55 35.03 6.39
C VAL A 52 -15.45 34.65 7.87
N ALA A 53 -16.55 34.72 8.60
CA ALA A 53 -16.62 34.21 9.98
C ALA A 53 -16.64 32.66 10.00
N PRO A 54 -16.16 31.99 11.08
CA PRO A 54 -16.20 30.52 11.20
C PRO A 54 -17.60 29.92 11.00
N ALA A 55 -18.64 30.55 11.54
CA ALA A 55 -20.03 30.12 11.34
C ALA A 55 -20.46 30.16 9.86
N GLU A 56 -19.91 31.10 9.08
CA GLU A 56 -20.16 31.17 7.64
C GLU A 56 -19.46 30.06 6.87
N VAL A 57 -18.28 29.61 7.32
CA VAL A 57 -17.63 28.40 6.76
C VAL A 57 -18.54 27.19 6.91
N VAL A 58 -19.11 27.00 8.09
CA VAL A 58 -20.08 25.93 8.38
C VAL A 58 -21.30 26.04 7.48
N ARG A 59 -21.90 27.23 7.38
CA ARG A 59 -23.09 27.48 6.53
C ARG A 59 -22.80 27.17 5.06
N ILE A 60 -21.64 27.57 4.54
CA ILE A 60 -21.23 27.29 3.16
C ILE A 60 -21.05 25.80 2.97
N HIS A 61 -20.33 25.12 3.87
CA HIS A 61 -20.00 23.70 3.74
C HIS A 61 -21.25 22.81 3.83
N THR A 62 -22.18 23.12 4.72
CA THR A 62 -23.45 22.38 4.88
C THR A 62 -24.50 22.73 3.80
N GLY A 63 -24.41 23.92 3.21
CA GLY A 63 -25.32 24.39 2.16
C GLY A 63 -25.08 23.78 0.78
N ILE A 64 -24.04 22.94 0.61
CA ILE A 64 -23.63 22.35 -0.65
C ILE A 64 -23.89 20.85 -0.63
N VAL A 65 -24.34 20.29 -1.75
CA VAL A 65 -24.22 18.85 -2.00
C VAL A 65 -22.86 18.61 -2.65
N HIS A 66 -21.95 18.05 -1.88
CA HIS A 66 -20.66 17.63 -2.38
C HIS A 66 -20.79 16.37 -3.23
N ARG A 67 -19.86 16.12 -4.14
CA ARG A 67 -19.82 14.90 -4.96
C ARG A 67 -18.48 14.22 -4.83
N VAL A 68 -18.47 12.91 -4.64
CA VAL A 68 -17.25 12.11 -4.67
C VAL A 68 -16.67 12.13 -6.07
N ALA A 69 -15.53 12.80 -6.25
CA ALA A 69 -14.79 12.81 -7.51
C ALA A 69 -14.01 11.50 -7.71
N PHE A 70 -13.29 11.07 -6.69
CA PHE A 70 -12.54 9.81 -6.70
C PHE A 70 -12.22 9.35 -5.27
N GLY A 71 -11.90 8.06 -5.13
CA GLY A 71 -11.32 7.47 -3.92
C GLY A 71 -9.80 7.44 -4.02
N GLY A 72 -9.11 7.51 -2.87
CA GLY A 72 -7.64 7.45 -2.85
C GLY A 72 -7.07 7.57 -1.44
N PHE A 73 -5.76 7.73 -1.32
CA PHE A 73 -5.04 7.91 -0.05
C PHE A 73 -5.11 6.69 0.89
N ALA A 74 -6.32 6.27 1.28
CA ALA A 74 -6.56 5.12 2.17
C ALA A 74 -7.92 4.48 1.83
N PRO A 75 -8.15 3.20 2.19
CA PRO A 75 -9.45 2.55 2.00
C PRO A 75 -10.60 3.36 2.59
N GLY A 76 -11.57 3.71 1.74
CA GLY A 76 -12.72 4.52 2.10
C GLY A 76 -12.49 6.03 2.19
N PHE A 77 -11.28 6.54 1.91
CA PHE A 77 -11.06 7.98 1.80
C PHE A 77 -11.57 8.48 0.44
N ALA A 78 -12.48 9.44 0.48
CA ALA A 78 -13.08 10.05 -0.70
C ALA A 78 -12.69 11.53 -0.82
N TYR A 79 -12.35 11.94 -2.05
CA TYR A 79 -12.14 13.34 -2.42
C TYR A 79 -13.47 13.91 -2.92
N LEU A 80 -14.03 14.85 -2.16
CA LEU A 80 -15.36 15.45 -2.40
C LEU A 80 -15.19 16.82 -3.06
N GLU A 81 -15.72 17.00 -4.24
CA GLU A 81 -15.87 18.30 -4.91
C GLU A 81 -17.15 18.99 -4.49
N GLY A 82 -17.22 20.33 -4.67
CA GLY A 82 -18.40 21.14 -4.40
C GLY A 82 -18.09 22.55 -3.91
N ILE A 83 -17.01 22.75 -3.16
CA ILE A 83 -16.61 24.07 -2.64
C ILE A 83 -16.20 25.03 -3.77
N GLY A 84 -15.65 24.48 -4.85
CA GLY A 84 -15.17 25.23 -6.00
C GLY A 84 -13.77 25.83 -5.82
N PRO A 85 -13.10 26.16 -6.94
CA PRO A 85 -11.70 26.60 -6.91
C PRO A 85 -11.50 27.97 -6.23
N ALA A 86 -12.50 28.84 -6.22
CA ALA A 86 -12.42 30.16 -5.56
C ALA A 86 -12.28 30.09 -4.02
N ARG A 87 -12.60 28.93 -3.43
CA ARG A 87 -12.46 28.66 -2.00
C ARG A 87 -11.43 27.57 -1.70
N ALA A 88 -10.56 27.27 -2.64
CA ALA A 88 -9.47 26.33 -2.43
C ALA A 88 -8.57 26.80 -1.27
N VAL A 89 -8.22 25.88 -0.37
CA VAL A 89 -7.35 26.15 0.77
C VAL A 89 -6.09 25.28 0.65
N ALA A 90 -4.92 25.91 0.67
CA ALA A 90 -3.66 25.19 0.60
C ALA A 90 -3.52 24.18 1.74
N ARG A 91 -2.85 23.06 1.49
CA ARG A 91 -2.48 22.11 2.56
C ARG A 91 -1.57 22.80 3.58
N ARG A 92 -1.55 22.27 4.77
CA ARG A 92 -0.64 22.71 5.81
C ARG A 92 0.82 22.47 5.36
N SER A 93 1.68 23.47 5.58
CA SER A 93 3.12 23.35 5.27
C SER A 93 3.83 22.23 6.06
N ARG A 94 3.29 21.91 7.24
CA ARG A 94 3.74 20.78 8.08
C ARG A 94 2.56 19.85 8.32
N PRO A 95 2.55 18.66 7.71
CA PRO A 95 1.53 17.65 7.99
C PRO A 95 1.53 17.26 9.47
N ARG A 96 0.35 16.96 10.00
CA ARG A 96 0.22 16.35 11.32
C ARG A 96 0.74 14.92 11.27
N PRO A 97 1.53 14.46 12.24
CA PRO A 97 1.93 13.05 12.31
C PRO A 97 0.74 12.12 12.51
N ARG A 98 -0.34 12.64 13.11
CA ARG A 98 -1.57 11.89 13.37
C ARG A 98 -2.80 12.78 13.23
N VAL A 99 -3.75 12.35 12.40
CA VAL A 99 -5.11 12.87 12.24
C VAL A 99 -6.06 11.74 12.67
N ALA A 100 -7.02 12.02 13.52
CA ALA A 100 -7.95 11.01 14.03
C ALA A 100 -8.93 10.55 12.93
N ALA A 101 -9.41 9.30 13.04
CA ALA A 101 -10.53 8.81 12.23
C ALA A 101 -11.75 9.72 12.42
N GLY A 102 -12.57 9.88 11.36
CA GLY A 102 -13.73 10.74 11.36
C GLY A 102 -13.41 12.25 11.17
N SER A 103 -12.14 12.67 11.17
CA SER A 103 -11.79 14.07 10.93
C SER A 103 -12.23 14.53 9.55
N VAL A 104 -12.96 15.64 9.48
CA VAL A 104 -13.40 16.30 8.23
C VAL A 104 -12.42 17.43 7.92
N GLY A 105 -11.85 17.42 6.72
CA GLY A 105 -10.82 18.39 6.36
C GLY A 105 -10.95 18.91 4.94
N LEU A 106 -10.28 20.06 4.70
CA LEU A 106 -10.22 20.76 3.43
C LEU A 106 -8.78 20.84 2.93
N ALA A 107 -8.59 20.59 1.63
CA ALA A 107 -7.31 20.81 0.94
C ALA A 107 -7.54 21.02 -0.55
N GLY A 108 -6.93 22.07 -1.14
CA GLY A 108 -7.25 22.48 -2.49
C GLY A 108 -8.78 22.72 -2.64
N PRO A 109 -9.39 22.25 -3.71
CA PRO A 109 -10.84 22.37 -3.93
C PRO A 109 -11.65 21.25 -3.25
N TYR A 110 -11.01 20.36 -2.46
CA TYR A 110 -11.64 19.14 -1.95
C TYR A 110 -11.98 19.23 -0.48
N THR A 111 -13.10 18.57 -0.13
CA THR A 111 -13.41 18.09 1.22
C THR A 111 -13.05 16.60 1.30
N GLY A 112 -12.65 16.12 2.46
CA GLY A 112 -12.43 14.69 2.71
C GLY A 112 -12.63 14.33 4.17
N ILE A 113 -12.89 13.05 4.40
CA ILE A 113 -13.08 12.49 5.75
C ILE A 113 -12.05 11.38 5.94
N TYR A 114 -11.28 11.45 7.02
CA TYR A 114 -10.28 10.43 7.32
C TYR A 114 -10.96 9.15 7.82
N PRO A 115 -10.91 8.02 7.09
CA PRO A 115 -11.59 6.79 7.51
C PRO A 115 -10.92 6.11 8.71
N ARG A 116 -9.64 6.40 8.93
CA ARG A 116 -8.82 5.86 10.02
C ARG A 116 -7.78 6.88 10.46
N SER A 117 -7.15 6.64 11.61
CA SER A 117 -6.03 7.46 12.07
C SER A 117 -4.85 7.34 11.09
N SER A 118 -4.32 8.48 10.63
CA SER A 118 -3.21 8.54 9.68
C SER A 118 -2.49 9.88 9.73
N PRO A 119 -1.24 10.01 9.24
CA PRO A 119 -0.65 11.31 8.99
C PRO A 119 -1.46 12.09 7.95
N GLY A 120 -1.53 13.44 8.08
CA GLY A 120 -2.27 14.25 7.10
C GLY A 120 -1.99 15.74 7.19
N GLY A 121 -2.08 16.42 6.03
CA GLY A 121 -1.82 17.84 5.88
C GLY A 121 -3.07 18.68 5.57
N TRP A 122 -4.27 18.13 5.69
CA TRP A 122 -5.51 18.87 5.42
C TRP A 122 -5.90 19.76 6.60
N ASN A 123 -6.62 20.83 6.31
CA ASN A 123 -7.13 21.75 7.32
C ASN A 123 -8.40 21.16 7.92
N LEU A 124 -8.35 20.74 9.18
CA LEU A 124 -9.45 20.06 9.86
C LEU A 124 -10.49 21.06 10.34
N ILE A 125 -11.73 20.95 9.83
CA ILE A 125 -12.84 21.85 10.15
C ILE A 125 -13.88 21.22 11.08
N GLY A 126 -13.86 19.90 11.24
CA GLY A 126 -14.83 19.18 12.08
C GLY A 126 -14.55 17.69 12.13
N ARG A 127 -15.53 16.96 12.64
CA ARG A 127 -15.48 15.50 12.79
C ARG A 127 -16.86 14.86 12.62
N THR A 128 -16.84 13.57 12.27
CA THR A 128 -18.03 12.71 12.12
C THR A 128 -17.79 11.35 12.74
N GLU A 129 -18.87 10.69 13.16
CA GLU A 129 -18.86 9.29 13.61
C GLU A 129 -19.24 8.30 12.47
N ALA A 130 -19.41 8.78 11.24
CA ALA A 130 -19.77 7.94 10.11
C ALA A 130 -18.71 6.88 9.83
N VAL A 131 -19.13 5.63 9.72
CA VAL A 131 -18.25 4.49 9.35
C VAL A 131 -18.06 4.51 7.84
N LEU A 132 -16.90 5.02 7.38
CA LEU A 132 -16.59 5.19 5.96
C LEU A 132 -16.13 3.91 5.28
N TRP A 133 -15.54 2.99 6.04
CA TRP A 133 -15.03 1.71 5.56
C TRP A 133 -15.52 0.56 6.41
N ASP A 134 -16.14 -0.45 5.78
CA ASP A 134 -16.69 -1.62 6.45
C ASP A 134 -16.64 -2.82 5.48
N LEU A 135 -15.84 -3.83 5.79
CA LEU A 135 -15.68 -5.03 4.97
C LEU A 135 -16.96 -5.88 4.89
N GLY A 136 -17.93 -5.69 5.80
CA GLY A 136 -19.25 -6.30 5.75
C GLY A 136 -20.21 -5.64 4.75
N ARG A 137 -19.84 -4.49 4.18
CA ARG A 137 -20.62 -3.74 3.20
C ARG A 137 -20.21 -4.09 1.76
N VAL A 138 -21.12 -3.98 0.82
CA VAL A 138 -20.86 -4.12 -0.62
C VAL A 138 -21.37 -2.85 -1.36
N PRO A 139 -20.50 -2.00 -1.91
CA PRO A 139 -19.03 -1.99 -1.74
C PRO A 139 -18.62 -1.61 -0.30
N PRO A 140 -17.39 -1.96 0.15
CA PRO A 140 -16.94 -1.66 1.51
C PRO A 140 -16.84 -0.18 1.85
N ALA A 141 -16.56 0.68 0.86
CA ALA A 141 -16.54 2.13 1.01
C ALA A 141 -17.98 2.70 1.07
N LEU A 142 -18.27 3.54 2.06
CA LEU A 142 -19.53 4.27 2.13
C LEU A 142 -19.66 5.26 0.98
N LEU A 143 -18.57 5.94 0.66
CA LEU A 143 -18.49 7.01 -0.33
C LEU A 143 -17.71 6.51 -1.55
N VAL A 144 -18.43 6.18 -2.62
CA VAL A 144 -17.84 5.77 -3.91
C VAL A 144 -17.94 6.90 -4.93
N PRO A 145 -17.11 6.92 -5.99
CA PRO A 145 -17.16 7.95 -7.03
C PRO A 145 -18.58 8.17 -7.57
N GLY A 146 -18.99 9.44 -7.66
CA GLY A 146 -20.32 9.85 -8.08
C GLY A 146 -21.38 9.99 -6.97
N THR A 147 -21.13 9.46 -5.76
CA THR A 147 -22.03 9.65 -4.60
C THR A 147 -22.13 11.14 -4.23
N GLY A 148 -23.36 11.63 -4.04
CA GLY A 148 -23.64 12.93 -3.44
C GLY A 148 -23.46 12.87 -1.91
N VAL A 149 -22.89 13.90 -1.29
CA VAL A 149 -22.68 13.97 0.16
C VAL A 149 -23.19 15.31 0.66
N ARG A 150 -24.09 15.28 1.63
CA ARG A 150 -24.56 16.47 2.37
C ARG A 150 -24.08 16.39 3.80
N PHE A 151 -23.33 17.40 4.23
CA PHE A 151 -22.98 17.52 5.64
C PHE A 151 -24.10 18.20 6.40
N VAL A 152 -24.40 17.66 7.59
CA VAL A 152 -25.41 18.21 8.50
C VAL A 152 -24.70 18.63 9.77
N ASP A 153 -24.80 19.93 10.12
CA ASP A 153 -24.22 20.44 11.37
C ASP A 153 -24.94 19.83 12.57
N THR A 154 -24.18 19.22 13.46
CA THR A 154 -24.67 18.62 14.70
C THR A 154 -23.95 19.22 15.89
N PRO A 155 -24.66 19.61 16.94
CA PRO A 155 -24.02 20.10 18.15
C PRO A 155 -23.09 19.02 18.73
N PRO A 156 -22.01 19.41 19.44
CA PRO A 156 -21.24 18.46 20.18
C PRO A 156 -22.12 17.65 21.13
N PRO A 157 -21.88 16.36 21.31
CA PRO A 157 -22.65 15.57 22.27
C PRO A 157 -22.59 16.22 23.66
N ASP A 158 -23.74 16.30 24.34
CA ASP A 158 -23.88 16.90 25.68
C ASP A 158 -22.94 16.20 26.68
N GLY A 159 -21.95 16.92 27.17
CA GLY A 159 -20.97 16.51 28.17
C GLY A 159 -19.65 17.25 27.95
N PRO A 160 -18.83 17.47 29.02
CA PRO A 160 -17.50 18.00 28.82
C PRO A 160 -16.82 17.07 27.80
N ALA A 161 -16.26 17.68 26.74
CA ALA A 161 -15.43 16.96 25.78
C ALA A 161 -14.26 16.33 26.53
N THR A 162 -14.52 15.20 27.16
CA THR A 162 -13.46 14.25 27.48
C THR A 162 -12.92 13.89 26.10
N MET A 163 -11.82 14.54 25.74
CA MET A 163 -10.90 13.97 24.78
C MET A 163 -10.58 12.60 25.38
N GLN A 164 -11.46 11.62 25.11
CA GLN A 164 -11.11 10.24 25.33
C GLN A 164 -9.83 10.05 24.54
N GLU A 165 -8.78 9.74 25.27
CA GLU A 165 -7.47 9.50 24.66
C GLU A 165 -7.66 8.64 23.41
N PRO A 166 -6.95 8.95 22.34
CA PRO A 166 -7.03 8.22 21.07
C PRO A 166 -7.00 6.70 21.20
N ALA A 167 -6.39 6.18 22.28
CA ALA A 167 -6.28 4.75 22.59
C ALA A 167 -7.62 4.02 22.79
N ALA A 168 -8.64 4.64 23.39
CA ALA A 168 -9.92 3.96 23.65
C ALA A 168 -10.84 3.96 22.40
N ARG A 169 -10.72 4.98 21.52
CA ARG A 169 -11.41 5.01 20.23
C ARG A 169 -10.70 4.17 19.17
N GLU A 170 -9.38 4.03 19.26
CA GLU A 170 -8.63 3.06 18.46
C GLU A 170 -8.97 1.62 18.85
N ALA A 171 -9.19 1.33 20.13
CA ALA A 171 -9.69 0.03 20.55
C ALA A 171 -11.06 -0.27 19.92
N ALA A 172 -12.01 0.66 19.93
CA ALA A 172 -13.34 0.47 19.33
C ALA A 172 -13.31 0.51 17.78
N ALA A 173 -12.52 1.39 17.17
CA ALA A 173 -12.31 1.38 15.71
C ALA A 173 -11.39 0.24 15.27
N HIS A 174 -10.48 -0.19 16.15
CA HIS A 174 -9.71 -1.42 16.00
C HIS A 174 -10.58 -2.66 16.26
N GLU A 175 -11.55 -2.64 17.16
CA GLU A 175 -12.52 -3.73 17.35
C GLU A 175 -13.48 -3.90 16.17
N VAL A 176 -13.81 -2.84 15.45
CA VAL A 176 -14.61 -2.93 14.21
C VAL A 176 -13.71 -3.21 12.98
N ALA A 177 -12.43 -2.77 13.00
CA ALA A 177 -11.43 -3.11 11.98
C ALA A 177 -10.60 -4.35 12.35
N THR A 178 -10.53 -4.70 13.62
CA THR A 178 -10.08 -5.96 14.16
C THR A 178 -11.32 -6.77 14.60
N GLN A 179 -12.09 -7.24 13.68
CA GLN A 179 -12.29 -8.67 13.76
C GLN A 179 -10.86 -9.20 13.85
N GLU A 180 -10.50 -9.73 15.03
CA GLU A 180 -9.18 -10.35 15.24
C GLU A 180 -8.87 -11.14 13.98
N PRO A 181 -7.81 -10.81 13.24
CA PRO A 181 -7.49 -11.61 12.08
C PRO A 181 -7.22 -12.98 12.66
N ALA A 182 -8.05 -13.93 12.23
CA ALA A 182 -8.03 -15.31 12.64
C ALA A 182 -6.73 -16.03 12.21
N VAL A 183 -5.58 -15.39 12.42
CA VAL A 183 -4.25 -16.00 12.25
C VAL A 183 -3.91 -16.81 13.50
N ARG A 184 -4.50 -16.50 14.67
CA ARG A 184 -4.28 -17.30 15.89
C ARG A 184 -4.88 -18.70 15.81
N GLU A 185 -5.95 -18.90 15.02
CA GLU A 185 -6.46 -20.18 14.58
C GLU A 185 -7.11 -20.03 13.20
N ALA A 186 -6.28 -19.86 12.16
CA ALA A 186 -6.77 -19.97 10.79
C ALA A 186 -7.47 -21.32 10.67
N GLY A 187 -8.73 -21.27 10.30
CA GLY A 187 -9.68 -22.39 10.33
C GLY A 187 -9.01 -23.70 9.97
N ALA A 188 -9.35 -24.77 10.70
CA ALA A 188 -8.84 -26.11 10.47
C ALA A 188 -8.96 -26.39 8.97
N GLY A 189 -7.87 -26.19 8.22
CA GLY A 189 -7.81 -26.63 6.83
C GLY A 189 -8.20 -28.10 6.85
N ALA A 190 -8.96 -28.55 5.88
CA ALA A 190 -9.48 -29.92 5.80
C ALA A 190 -8.39 -31.02 5.96
N THR A 191 -7.12 -30.65 5.96
CA THR A 191 -5.96 -31.54 6.06
C THR A 191 -5.39 -31.72 7.47
N GLY A 192 -5.71 -30.84 8.43
CA GLY A 192 -5.10 -30.81 9.76
C GLY A 192 -3.60 -30.44 9.79
N ARG A 193 -2.94 -30.22 8.62
CA ARG A 193 -1.53 -29.87 8.51
C ARG A 193 -1.29 -28.40 8.89
N ARG A 194 -0.26 -28.12 9.67
CA ARG A 194 0.04 -26.77 10.15
C ARG A 194 1.53 -26.44 10.08
N VAL A 195 1.80 -25.15 9.93
CA VAL A 195 3.13 -24.57 10.13
C VAL A 195 3.05 -23.55 11.27
N ARG A 196 3.98 -23.64 12.21
CA ARG A 196 4.10 -22.73 13.35
C ARG A 196 5.30 -21.81 13.17
N VAL A 197 5.12 -20.53 13.43
CA VAL A 197 6.19 -19.55 13.47
C VAL A 197 6.90 -19.67 14.80
N LEU A 198 8.15 -20.12 14.79
CA LEU A 198 8.99 -20.22 16.00
C LEU A 198 9.77 -18.94 16.26
N ARG A 199 10.16 -18.25 15.18
CA ARG A 199 10.79 -16.92 15.17
C ARG A 199 10.35 -16.19 13.90
N SER A 200 9.69 -15.06 14.06
CA SER A 200 9.14 -14.26 12.96
C SER A 200 10.18 -13.38 12.24
N GLY A 201 11.35 -13.16 12.85
CA GLY A 201 12.36 -12.23 12.35
C GLY A 201 11.94 -10.77 12.45
N ALA A 202 12.60 -9.90 11.69
CA ALA A 202 12.31 -8.46 11.71
C ALA A 202 10.92 -8.13 11.15
N LEU A 203 10.50 -8.83 10.11
CA LEU A 203 9.18 -8.72 9.50
C LEU A 203 8.91 -9.94 8.63
N THR A 204 7.86 -10.67 8.92
CA THR A 204 7.34 -11.76 8.08
C THR A 204 5.85 -11.56 7.86
N THR A 205 5.41 -11.58 6.61
CA THR A 205 4.02 -11.39 6.21
C THR A 205 3.58 -12.48 5.25
N VAL A 206 2.28 -12.76 5.21
CA VAL A 206 1.68 -13.58 4.15
C VAL A 206 1.50 -12.71 2.92
N GLN A 207 1.94 -13.19 1.76
CA GLN A 207 1.82 -12.48 0.49
C GLN A 207 1.38 -13.43 -0.63
N ASP A 208 0.49 -12.93 -1.49
CA ASP A 208 0.12 -13.54 -2.77
C ASP A 208 0.32 -12.53 -3.91
N ASP A 209 -0.41 -12.62 -5.02
CA ASP A 209 -0.33 -11.64 -6.11
C ASP A 209 -1.03 -10.30 -5.81
N GLY A 210 -1.62 -10.15 -4.61
CA GLY A 210 -2.28 -8.92 -4.18
C GLY A 210 -3.73 -8.80 -4.69
N ARG A 211 -4.29 -7.58 -4.59
CA ARG A 211 -5.69 -7.25 -4.88
C ARG A 211 -5.82 -6.12 -5.90
N PRO A 212 -5.48 -6.35 -7.19
CA PRO A 212 -5.53 -5.32 -8.22
C PRO A 212 -6.97 -4.86 -8.50
N GLY A 213 -7.13 -3.66 -9.11
CA GLY A 213 -8.41 -3.16 -9.58
C GLY A 213 -9.24 -2.40 -8.55
N LEU A 214 -8.79 -2.27 -7.30
CA LEU A 214 -9.54 -1.66 -6.20
C LEU A 214 -9.08 -0.23 -5.85
N ALA A 215 -8.23 0.39 -6.68
CA ALA A 215 -7.71 1.74 -6.43
C ALA A 215 -8.82 2.79 -6.30
N HIS A 216 -9.95 2.62 -7.01
CA HIS A 216 -11.13 3.50 -6.92
C HIS A 216 -11.80 3.51 -5.53
N LEU A 217 -11.50 2.53 -4.67
CA LEU A 217 -11.91 2.46 -3.26
C LEU A 217 -10.80 2.94 -2.31
N GLY A 218 -9.67 3.42 -2.83
CA GLY A 218 -8.49 3.77 -2.05
C GLY A 218 -7.68 2.58 -1.57
N VAL A 219 -7.87 1.39 -2.18
CA VAL A 219 -7.21 0.14 -1.80
C VAL A 219 -5.99 -0.11 -2.67
N PRO A 220 -4.77 -0.21 -2.10
CA PRO A 220 -3.57 -0.58 -2.82
C PRO A 220 -3.61 -2.00 -3.38
N GLY A 221 -2.84 -2.26 -4.43
CA GLY A 221 -2.68 -3.63 -4.97
C GLY A 221 -2.05 -4.58 -3.97
N SER A 222 -1.02 -4.13 -3.26
CA SER A 222 -0.22 -4.94 -2.33
C SER A 222 0.34 -6.22 -2.99
N GLY A 223 0.56 -7.29 -2.23
CA GLY A 223 1.12 -8.55 -2.72
C GLY A 223 2.64 -8.62 -2.62
N SER A 224 3.21 -9.71 -3.12
CA SER A 224 4.65 -9.97 -3.10
C SER A 224 5.41 -8.88 -3.86
N LEU A 225 6.46 -8.34 -3.24
CA LEU A 225 7.31 -7.31 -3.86
C LEU A 225 8.15 -7.85 -5.01
N ASP A 226 8.66 -9.07 -4.87
CA ASP A 226 9.40 -9.80 -5.89
C ASP A 226 8.55 -10.99 -6.36
N ARG A 227 7.66 -10.72 -7.33
CA ARG A 227 6.74 -11.73 -7.86
C ARG A 227 7.47 -12.90 -8.52
N ASP A 228 8.60 -12.64 -9.17
CA ASP A 228 9.35 -13.69 -9.83
C ASP A 228 9.89 -14.71 -8.83
N ALA A 229 10.45 -14.22 -7.72
CA ALA A 229 10.90 -15.06 -6.63
C ALA A 229 9.74 -15.80 -5.96
N HIS A 230 8.63 -15.13 -5.69
CA HIS A 230 7.41 -15.74 -5.13
C HIS A 230 6.89 -16.87 -6.02
N HIS A 231 6.67 -16.61 -7.30
CA HIS A 231 6.17 -17.60 -8.26
C HIS A 231 7.14 -18.76 -8.43
N LEU A 232 8.46 -18.48 -8.43
CA LEU A 232 9.47 -19.52 -8.47
C LEU A 232 9.39 -20.44 -7.23
N ALA A 233 9.29 -19.87 -6.02
CA ALA A 233 9.15 -20.65 -4.79
C ALA A 233 7.96 -21.60 -4.86
N ASN A 234 6.80 -21.13 -5.33
CA ASN A 234 5.61 -21.95 -5.47
C ASN A 234 5.77 -23.05 -6.51
N ARG A 235 6.35 -22.75 -7.67
CA ARG A 235 6.62 -23.79 -8.69
C ARG A 235 7.55 -24.89 -8.16
N LEU A 236 8.55 -24.52 -7.35
CA LEU A 236 9.48 -25.48 -6.75
C LEU A 236 8.84 -26.48 -5.80
N VAL A 237 7.73 -26.12 -5.16
CA VAL A 237 6.98 -27.01 -4.26
C VAL A 237 5.73 -27.61 -4.90
N GLY A 238 5.51 -27.40 -6.21
CA GLY A 238 4.37 -27.92 -6.95
C GLY A 238 3.04 -27.17 -6.68
N ASN A 239 3.09 -25.95 -6.19
CA ASN A 239 1.92 -25.09 -6.04
C ASN A 239 1.64 -24.28 -7.32
N PRO A 240 0.38 -23.86 -7.56
CA PRO A 240 0.09 -22.76 -8.50
C PRO A 240 0.91 -21.51 -8.17
N ALA A 241 1.40 -20.79 -9.18
CA ALA A 241 2.31 -19.67 -9.01
C ALA A 241 1.78 -18.57 -8.03
N PRO A 242 0.48 -18.14 -8.08
CA PRO A 242 -0.03 -17.08 -7.22
C PRO A 242 -0.40 -17.52 -5.80
N THR A 243 -0.11 -18.78 -5.42
CA THR A 243 -0.43 -19.29 -4.07
C THR A 243 0.28 -18.46 -3.00
N ALA A 244 -0.41 -18.20 -1.88
CA ALA A 244 0.15 -17.43 -0.77
C ALA A 244 1.42 -18.07 -0.20
N VAL A 245 2.43 -17.24 0.07
CA VAL A 245 3.74 -17.57 0.64
C VAL A 245 4.05 -16.70 1.85
N LEU A 246 5.11 -17.02 2.58
CA LEU A 246 5.70 -16.07 3.53
C LEU A 246 6.75 -15.21 2.82
N GLU A 247 6.62 -13.89 2.93
CA GLU A 247 7.66 -12.93 2.59
C GLU A 247 8.35 -12.50 3.90
N THR A 248 9.63 -12.83 4.06
CA THR A 248 10.42 -12.46 5.25
C THR A 248 11.52 -11.47 4.88
N THR A 249 11.73 -10.46 5.74
CA THR A 249 12.63 -9.34 5.47
C THR A 249 13.87 -9.42 6.35
N VAL A 250 15.05 -9.32 5.75
CA VAL A 250 16.39 -9.24 6.36
C VAL A 250 16.77 -10.48 7.17
N ASP A 251 16.13 -10.67 8.36
CA ASP A 251 16.56 -11.65 9.37
C ASP A 251 16.07 -13.08 9.12
N GLY A 252 15.21 -13.26 8.12
CA GLY A 252 14.57 -14.54 7.84
C GLY A 252 13.51 -14.96 8.86
N VAL A 253 13.19 -16.26 8.89
CA VAL A 253 12.11 -16.83 9.70
C VAL A 253 12.47 -18.25 10.14
N THR A 254 12.01 -18.68 11.33
CA THR A 254 12.13 -20.08 11.77
C THR A 254 10.74 -20.68 11.90
N LEU A 255 10.52 -21.82 11.26
CA LEU A 255 9.23 -22.51 11.14
C LEU A 255 9.31 -23.94 11.69
N GLY A 256 8.27 -24.38 12.39
CA GLY A 256 8.07 -25.78 12.79
C GLY A 256 6.89 -26.39 12.04
N PHE A 257 6.98 -27.66 11.67
CA PHE A 257 5.94 -28.37 10.90
C PHE A 257 5.42 -29.56 11.67
N ASP A 258 4.10 -29.74 11.69
CA ASP A 258 3.44 -30.89 12.33
C ASP A 258 3.23 -32.07 11.37
N ALA A 259 3.50 -31.91 10.09
CA ALA A 259 3.41 -32.91 9.06
C ALA A 259 4.55 -32.83 8.05
N ASP A 260 4.89 -33.92 7.40
CA ASP A 260 5.84 -33.96 6.29
C ASP A 260 5.43 -32.96 5.21
N THR A 261 6.33 -32.07 4.85
CA THR A 261 6.04 -30.94 3.95
C THR A 261 7.24 -30.60 3.08
N VAL A 262 7.01 -30.37 1.80
CA VAL A 262 8.03 -29.82 0.90
C VAL A 262 8.00 -28.30 1.01
N VAL A 263 9.16 -27.68 1.17
CA VAL A 263 9.30 -26.21 1.22
C VAL A 263 10.36 -25.78 0.19
N ALA A 264 10.26 -24.54 -0.27
CA ALA A 264 11.30 -23.90 -1.08
C ALA A 264 11.48 -22.45 -0.63
N VAL A 265 12.72 -21.98 -0.69
CA VAL A 265 13.08 -20.59 -0.34
C VAL A 265 13.78 -19.95 -1.53
N THR A 266 13.29 -18.79 -1.95
CA THR A 266 13.81 -17.99 -3.07
C THR A 266 13.95 -16.51 -2.67
N GLY A 267 14.27 -15.63 -3.62
CA GLY A 267 14.43 -14.20 -3.34
C GLY A 267 15.78 -13.89 -2.70
N GLY A 268 15.78 -13.18 -1.58
CA GLY A 268 17.02 -12.89 -0.85
C GLY A 268 17.79 -14.16 -0.52
N ARG A 269 19.09 -14.18 -0.85
CA ARG A 269 19.92 -15.35 -0.59
C ARG A 269 20.25 -15.44 0.88
N ALA A 270 19.95 -16.59 1.48
CA ALA A 270 20.14 -16.85 2.89
C ALA A 270 20.67 -18.27 3.12
N ARG A 271 21.30 -18.51 4.24
CA ARG A 271 21.59 -19.86 4.71
C ARG A 271 20.30 -20.51 5.18
N ILE A 272 20.01 -21.71 4.68
CA ILE A 272 18.80 -22.46 5.00
C ILE A 272 19.20 -23.76 5.71
N ARG A 273 18.51 -24.07 6.81
CA ARG A 273 18.78 -25.26 7.62
C ARG A 273 17.48 -25.98 7.93
N VAL A 274 17.56 -27.31 7.89
CA VAL A 274 16.56 -28.18 8.48
C VAL A 274 17.22 -28.87 9.70
N GLU A 275 16.73 -28.54 10.88
CA GLU A 275 17.45 -28.81 12.14
C GLU A 275 18.87 -28.23 12.09
N ASP A 276 19.88 -29.07 12.24
CA ASP A 276 21.29 -28.68 12.19
C ASP A 276 21.96 -28.87 10.84
N ARG A 277 21.21 -29.31 9.82
CA ARG A 277 21.72 -29.60 8.50
C ARG A 277 21.47 -28.48 7.50
N ASP A 278 22.51 -27.98 6.86
CA ASP A 278 22.38 -27.06 5.74
C ASP A 278 21.71 -27.75 4.55
N VAL A 279 20.75 -27.01 3.93
CA VAL A 279 20.03 -27.45 2.72
C VAL A 279 20.12 -26.39 1.64
N GLY A 280 19.79 -26.76 0.39
CA GLY A 280 19.95 -25.87 -0.75
C GLY A 280 18.95 -24.71 -0.76
N TRP A 281 19.43 -23.50 -1.00
CA TRP A 281 18.62 -22.36 -1.37
C TRP A 281 18.12 -22.53 -2.81
N GLY A 282 16.85 -22.13 -3.10
CA GLY A 282 16.26 -22.25 -4.44
C GLY A 282 15.97 -23.69 -4.87
N LEU A 283 15.86 -24.60 -3.91
CA LEU A 283 15.56 -26.02 -4.17
C LEU A 283 14.34 -26.47 -3.34
N PRO A 284 13.59 -27.48 -3.82
CA PRO A 284 12.59 -28.15 -3.00
C PRO A 284 13.27 -28.96 -1.89
N VAL A 285 12.86 -28.74 -0.65
CA VAL A 285 13.43 -29.38 0.55
C VAL A 285 12.31 -30.06 1.32
N LEU A 286 12.47 -31.36 1.62
CA LEU A 286 11.56 -32.09 2.50
C LEU A 286 11.87 -31.79 3.96
N VAL A 287 10.89 -31.23 4.67
CA VAL A 287 10.89 -31.06 6.13
C VAL A 287 9.93 -32.08 6.73
N ARG A 288 10.43 -32.95 7.62
CA ARG A 288 9.61 -33.98 8.28
C ARG A 288 8.77 -33.40 9.40
N ALA A 289 7.69 -34.10 9.76
CA ALA A 289 6.89 -33.78 10.94
C ALA A 289 7.78 -33.63 12.20
N GLY A 290 7.57 -32.56 12.95
CA GLY A 290 8.33 -32.22 14.14
C GLY A 290 9.67 -31.53 13.87
N GLN A 291 10.14 -31.45 12.61
CA GLN A 291 11.38 -30.73 12.28
C GLN A 291 11.17 -29.23 12.14
N ARG A 292 12.27 -28.50 12.31
CA ARG A 292 12.37 -27.07 12.18
C ARG A 292 13.11 -26.70 10.89
N LEU A 293 12.54 -25.75 10.13
CA LEU A 293 13.19 -25.02 9.06
C LEU A 293 13.69 -23.68 9.59
N ASP A 294 14.95 -23.37 9.43
CA ASP A 294 15.53 -22.06 9.74
C ASP A 294 16.00 -21.39 8.45
N VAL A 295 15.38 -20.27 8.13
CA VAL A 295 15.82 -19.34 7.09
C VAL A 295 16.59 -18.24 7.80
N GLY A 296 17.89 -18.20 7.58
CA GLY A 296 18.78 -17.22 8.21
C GLY A 296 18.68 -15.83 7.61
N PRO A 297 19.50 -14.90 8.11
CA PRO A 297 19.59 -13.56 7.52
C PRO A 297 20.01 -13.64 6.05
N ALA A 298 19.40 -12.78 5.22
CA ALA A 298 19.78 -12.66 3.84
C ALA A 298 21.19 -12.04 3.71
N ASP A 299 22.11 -12.69 3.04
CA ASP A 299 23.45 -12.18 2.72
C ASP A 299 23.44 -11.33 1.43
N ARG A 300 22.53 -11.63 0.49
CA ARG A 300 22.24 -10.85 -0.72
C ARG A 300 20.74 -10.66 -0.87
N GLY A 301 20.31 -9.49 -1.33
CA GLY A 301 18.90 -9.12 -1.37
C GLY A 301 18.35 -8.75 0.02
N VAL A 302 17.06 -8.58 0.13
CA VAL A 302 16.36 -8.15 1.36
C VAL A 302 15.27 -9.12 1.74
N ARG A 303 14.52 -9.64 0.76
CA ARG A 303 13.29 -10.40 0.98
C ARG A 303 13.42 -11.82 0.47
N SER A 304 13.21 -12.77 1.38
CA SER A 304 13.12 -14.19 1.05
C SER A 304 11.66 -14.64 1.05
N TYR A 305 11.31 -15.50 0.12
CA TYR A 305 9.97 -16.07 -0.05
C TYR A 305 10.01 -17.54 0.31
N VAL A 306 9.16 -17.93 1.27
CA VAL A 306 9.06 -19.32 1.72
C VAL A 306 7.72 -19.88 1.25
N ALA A 307 7.79 -20.74 0.24
CA ALA A 307 6.62 -21.51 -0.22
C ALA A 307 6.53 -22.84 0.53
N VAL A 308 5.30 -23.22 0.86
CA VAL A 308 4.97 -24.46 1.56
C VAL A 308 4.11 -25.32 0.64
N GLY A 309 4.48 -26.57 0.40
CA GLY A 309 3.75 -27.48 -0.48
C GLY A 309 2.33 -27.73 0.00
N GLY A 310 1.38 -27.40 -0.87
CA GLY A 310 -0.07 -27.36 -0.58
C GLY A 310 -0.59 -25.94 -0.30
N GLY A 311 0.30 -24.94 -0.17
CA GLY A 311 -0.05 -23.54 0.07
C GLY A 311 -0.46 -23.22 1.51
N LEU A 312 -0.40 -21.95 1.86
CA LEU A 312 -0.90 -21.43 3.13
C LEU A 312 -2.39 -21.12 3.00
N VAL A 313 -3.19 -21.56 3.98
CA VAL A 313 -4.64 -21.30 4.02
C VAL A 313 -4.86 -20.06 4.90
N VAL A 314 -5.20 -18.97 4.26
CA VAL A 314 -5.50 -17.68 4.91
C VAL A 314 -6.80 -17.15 4.32
N ALA A 315 -7.69 -16.65 5.16
CA ALA A 315 -8.94 -16.04 4.71
C ALA A 315 -8.63 -14.79 3.84
N PRO A 316 -9.11 -14.75 2.59
CA PRO A 316 -8.83 -13.61 1.72
C PRO A 316 -9.63 -12.38 2.14
N VAL A 317 -8.98 -11.22 2.08
CA VAL A 317 -9.63 -9.91 2.23
C VAL A 317 -9.64 -9.23 0.86
N LEU A 318 -10.84 -8.94 0.35
CA LEU A 318 -11.04 -8.39 -1.00
C LEU A 318 -10.35 -9.24 -2.10
N GLY A 319 -10.43 -10.56 -1.95
CA GLY A 319 -9.92 -11.52 -2.94
C GLY A 319 -8.45 -11.89 -2.81
N SER A 320 -7.70 -11.36 -1.82
CA SER A 320 -6.27 -11.62 -1.62
C SER A 320 -5.94 -11.97 -0.18
N ALA A 321 -4.99 -12.88 0.01
CA ALA A 321 -4.37 -13.20 1.30
C ALA A 321 -3.21 -12.26 1.67
N ALA A 322 -2.85 -11.30 0.80
CA ALA A 322 -1.73 -10.40 1.05
C ALA A 322 -1.97 -9.48 2.24
N ALA A 323 -0.96 -9.39 3.09
CA ALA A 323 -0.86 -8.35 4.12
C ALA A 323 -0.49 -7.01 3.48
N ASP A 324 -1.24 -5.97 3.78
CA ASP A 324 -0.95 -4.59 3.40
C ASP A 324 -0.64 -3.77 4.65
N LEU A 325 0.62 -3.41 4.80
CA LEU A 325 1.09 -2.71 6.02
C LEU A 325 0.63 -1.25 6.06
N LEU A 326 0.33 -0.64 4.91
CA LEU A 326 -0.14 0.74 4.87
C LEU A 326 -1.63 0.83 5.18
N SER A 327 -2.45 0.00 4.54
CA SER A 327 -3.91 0.03 4.71
C SER A 327 -4.41 -0.81 5.88
N GLY A 328 -3.60 -1.73 6.40
CA GLY A 328 -4.01 -2.70 7.42
C GLY A 328 -4.96 -3.78 6.90
N LEU A 329 -5.07 -3.94 5.58
CA LEU A 329 -5.88 -4.99 4.96
C LEU A 329 -5.12 -6.32 4.91
N GLY A 330 -5.85 -7.42 5.02
CA GLY A 330 -5.28 -8.77 5.08
C GLY A 330 -4.77 -9.14 6.47
N PRO A 331 -4.03 -10.26 6.60
CA PRO A 331 -3.51 -10.71 7.89
C PRO A 331 -2.44 -9.74 8.42
N PRO A 332 -2.28 -9.61 9.74
CA PRO A 332 -1.18 -8.83 10.32
C PRO A 332 0.18 -9.48 9.99
N ALA A 333 1.26 -8.74 10.25
CA ALA A 333 2.59 -9.32 10.31
C ALA A 333 2.61 -10.47 11.33
N LEU A 334 3.28 -11.57 10.97
CA LEU A 334 3.35 -12.75 11.82
C LEU A 334 4.21 -12.50 13.05
N ALA A 335 3.78 -13.06 14.16
CA ALA A 335 4.49 -13.05 15.44
C ALA A 335 4.97 -14.47 15.83
N ASP A 336 5.89 -14.53 16.77
CA ASP A 336 6.33 -15.79 17.35
C ASP A 336 5.15 -16.51 18.01
N GLY A 337 4.97 -17.78 17.69
CA GLY A 337 3.86 -18.61 18.17
C GLY A 337 2.66 -18.70 17.23
N ASP A 338 2.56 -17.84 16.22
CA ASP A 338 1.47 -17.91 15.24
C ASP A 338 1.47 -19.24 14.49
N THR A 339 0.28 -19.69 14.13
CA THR A 339 0.09 -20.96 13.41
C THR A 339 -0.77 -20.74 12.18
N LEU A 340 -0.30 -21.24 11.04
CA LEU A 340 -1.03 -21.21 9.77
C LEU A 340 -1.39 -22.63 9.33
N ALA A 341 -2.59 -22.80 8.80
CA ALA A 341 -2.99 -24.04 8.18
C ALA A 341 -2.31 -24.22 6.81
N ILE A 342 -1.97 -25.48 6.48
CA ILE A 342 -1.43 -25.87 5.17
C ILE A 342 -2.54 -26.57 4.40
N GLY A 343 -2.70 -26.23 3.14
CA GLY A 343 -3.70 -26.81 2.24
C GLY A 343 -3.45 -28.27 1.87
N GLY A 344 -4.16 -28.75 0.86
CA GLY A 344 -4.06 -30.12 0.35
C GLY A 344 -2.63 -30.48 -0.14
N PRO A 345 -2.43 -31.74 -0.54
CA PRO A 345 -1.13 -32.13 -1.08
C PRO A 345 -0.78 -31.28 -2.31
N PRO A 346 0.50 -30.90 -2.49
CA PRO A 346 0.93 -30.17 -3.67
C PRO A 346 0.76 -31.01 -4.94
N GLY A 347 0.84 -30.34 -6.09
CA GLY A 347 1.03 -31.01 -7.37
C GLY A 347 2.40 -31.70 -7.48
N ALA A 348 2.78 -32.07 -8.68
CA ALA A 348 4.09 -32.67 -8.92
C ALA A 348 5.21 -31.69 -8.54
N VAL A 349 6.09 -32.12 -7.65
CA VAL A 349 7.30 -31.37 -7.29
C VAL A 349 8.34 -31.58 -8.39
N PRO A 350 8.86 -30.53 -9.03
CA PRO A 350 9.84 -30.68 -10.09
C PRO A 350 11.18 -31.18 -9.54
N THR A 351 11.88 -32.02 -10.32
CA THR A 351 13.26 -32.38 -10.04
C THR A 351 14.16 -31.31 -10.69
N ILE A 352 14.83 -30.52 -9.87
CA ILE A 352 15.77 -29.49 -10.34
C ILE A 352 17.02 -29.47 -9.47
N ASP A 353 18.12 -29.08 -10.08
CA ASP A 353 19.43 -29.00 -9.41
C ASP A 353 19.73 -27.57 -8.95
N MET A 354 19.17 -26.56 -9.62
CA MET A 354 19.39 -25.16 -9.31
C MET A 354 18.24 -24.26 -9.88
N ALA A 355 17.76 -23.33 -9.10
CA ALA A 355 16.84 -22.31 -9.60
C ALA A 355 17.61 -21.20 -10.34
N PRO A 356 17.19 -20.79 -11.53
CA PRO A 356 17.84 -19.73 -12.30
C PRO A 356 17.41 -18.34 -11.77
N TYR A 357 17.85 -18.01 -10.57
CA TYR A 357 17.53 -16.73 -9.92
C TYR A 357 18.77 -16.21 -9.18
N ASP A 358 19.09 -14.94 -9.39
CA ASP A 358 20.16 -14.24 -8.67
C ASP A 358 19.60 -12.90 -8.12
N PRO A 359 19.54 -12.72 -6.79
CA PRO A 359 19.04 -11.47 -6.22
C PRO A 359 19.98 -10.29 -6.56
N ALA A 360 19.39 -9.09 -6.63
CA ALA A 360 20.10 -7.86 -6.93
C ALA A 360 21.38 -7.68 -6.07
N GLY A 361 22.43 -7.16 -6.70
CA GLY A 361 23.70 -6.87 -6.06
C GLY A 361 23.74 -5.54 -5.31
N ALA A 362 24.96 -5.04 -5.03
CA ALA A 362 25.18 -3.75 -4.35
C ALA A 362 24.86 -2.52 -5.22
N ALA A 363 24.66 -2.71 -6.51
CA ALA A 363 24.23 -1.66 -7.46
C ALA A 363 23.15 -2.23 -8.36
N ILE A 364 22.13 -1.39 -8.63
CA ILE A 364 21.03 -1.70 -9.55
C ILE A 364 20.85 -0.57 -10.57
N GLU A 365 20.56 -0.95 -11.79
CA GLU A 365 20.14 -0.04 -12.85
C GLU A 365 18.65 -0.27 -13.09
N LEU A 366 17.83 0.77 -12.92
CA LEU A 366 16.39 0.69 -13.10
C LEU A 366 16.03 1.30 -14.46
N MET A 367 15.44 0.50 -15.34
CA MET A 367 14.80 1.00 -16.54
C MET A 367 13.58 1.80 -16.14
N VAL A 368 13.44 3.02 -16.68
CA VAL A 368 12.32 3.90 -16.36
C VAL A 368 11.70 4.53 -17.60
N HIS A 369 10.39 4.65 -17.60
CA HIS A 369 9.62 5.40 -18.59
C HIS A 369 9.35 6.82 -18.08
N PRO A 370 9.13 7.80 -18.98
CA PRO A 370 8.75 9.15 -18.58
C PRO A 370 7.46 9.16 -17.75
N GLY A 371 7.50 9.82 -16.60
CA GLY A 371 6.30 10.03 -15.78
C GLY A 371 5.41 11.16 -16.28
N PRO A 372 4.14 11.22 -15.85
CA PRO A 372 3.16 12.20 -16.29
C PRO A 372 3.50 13.64 -15.88
N ARG A 373 4.40 13.82 -14.89
CA ARG A 373 4.86 15.12 -14.39
C ARG A 373 6.35 15.36 -14.64
N ARG A 374 6.91 14.72 -15.65
CA ARG A 374 8.29 14.97 -16.08
C ARG A 374 8.53 16.43 -16.46
N ASP A 375 7.52 17.12 -16.98
CA ASP A 375 7.50 18.54 -17.32
C ASP A 375 7.67 19.47 -16.12
N TRP A 376 7.57 18.98 -14.89
CA TRP A 376 7.86 19.72 -13.67
C TRP A 376 9.37 19.86 -13.37
N LEU A 377 10.18 19.04 -14.04
CA LEU A 377 11.63 19.09 -13.87
C LEU A 377 12.28 20.17 -14.73
N SER A 378 13.25 20.88 -14.17
CA SER A 378 14.14 21.73 -14.97
C SER A 378 14.99 20.89 -15.92
N GLY A 379 15.62 21.53 -16.93
CA GLY A 379 16.57 20.85 -17.80
C GLY A 379 17.74 20.21 -17.02
N GLU A 380 18.22 20.88 -15.97
CA GLU A 380 19.22 20.33 -15.04
C GLU A 380 18.66 19.13 -14.26
N GLY A 381 17.40 19.22 -13.79
CA GLY A 381 16.73 18.11 -13.10
C GLY A 381 16.57 16.87 -13.97
N LEU A 382 16.23 17.07 -15.26
CA LEU A 382 16.14 15.96 -16.23
C LEU A 382 17.52 15.32 -16.48
N ALA A 383 18.56 16.13 -16.63
CA ALA A 383 19.93 15.64 -16.78
C ALA A 383 20.37 14.87 -15.51
N THR A 384 20.09 15.41 -14.33
CA THR A 384 20.39 14.75 -13.06
C THR A 384 19.67 13.41 -12.95
N LEU A 385 18.37 13.33 -13.30
CA LEU A 385 17.63 12.09 -13.27
C LEU A 385 18.25 11.00 -14.16
N GLY A 386 18.76 11.37 -15.35
CA GLY A 386 19.36 10.42 -16.30
C GLY A 386 20.82 10.04 -16.05
N THR A 387 21.56 10.83 -15.24
CA THR A 387 23.01 10.60 -15.01
C THR A 387 23.39 10.46 -13.54
N GLY A 388 22.47 10.80 -12.64
CA GLY A 388 22.70 10.76 -11.20
C GLY A 388 22.79 9.35 -10.65
N THR A 389 23.34 9.27 -9.45
CA THR A 389 23.48 8.05 -8.68
C THR A 389 22.92 8.29 -7.29
N TRP A 390 22.02 7.44 -6.85
CA TRP A 390 21.35 7.50 -5.55
C TRP A 390 21.70 6.29 -4.70
N THR A 391 21.48 6.41 -3.40
CA THR A 391 21.66 5.35 -2.43
C THR A 391 20.33 5.07 -1.73
N VAL A 392 19.95 3.79 -1.62
CA VAL A 392 18.78 3.36 -0.86
C VAL A 392 19.00 3.64 0.63
N THR A 393 18.04 4.29 1.27
CA THR A 393 18.11 4.68 2.69
C THR A 393 17.46 3.63 3.62
N PRO A 394 17.78 3.62 4.92
CA PRO A 394 17.16 2.71 5.90
C PRO A 394 15.65 2.89 6.08
N GLU A 395 15.10 4.06 5.73
CA GLU A 395 13.67 4.37 5.80
C GLU A 395 12.86 3.71 4.67
N SER A 396 13.50 2.91 3.83
CA SER A 396 12.84 2.12 2.79
C SER A 396 12.01 0.98 3.40
N SER A 397 10.87 0.69 2.77
CA SER A 397 9.90 -0.29 3.26
C SER A 397 9.17 -0.98 2.11
N ARG A 398 8.09 -1.71 2.40
CA ARG A 398 7.17 -2.25 1.38
C ARG A 398 6.37 -1.15 0.65
N ILE A 399 6.29 0.06 1.24
CA ILE A 399 5.58 1.19 0.64
C ILE A 399 6.42 1.84 -0.45
N ALA A 400 7.71 2.06 -0.18
CA ALA A 400 8.60 2.73 -1.12
C ALA A 400 10.09 2.53 -0.79
N LEU A 401 10.94 2.59 -1.81
CA LEU A 401 12.37 2.89 -1.65
C LEU A 401 12.52 4.40 -1.51
N ARG A 402 13.20 4.83 -0.47
CA ARG A 402 13.66 6.20 -0.31
C ARG A 402 15.11 6.32 -0.76
N LEU A 403 15.35 7.24 -1.67
CA LEU A 403 16.64 7.39 -2.33
C LEU A 403 17.28 8.72 -1.90
N GLN A 404 18.54 8.67 -1.49
CA GLN A 404 19.36 9.85 -1.19
C GLN A 404 20.44 9.99 -2.25
N GLY A 405 20.58 11.20 -2.80
CA GLY A 405 21.56 11.48 -3.85
C GLY A 405 21.50 12.92 -4.35
N PRO A 406 21.99 13.21 -5.56
CA PRO A 406 21.93 14.54 -6.12
C PRO A 406 20.46 15.00 -6.28
N PRO A 407 20.14 16.22 -5.82
CA PRO A 407 18.76 16.70 -5.86
C PRO A 407 18.28 16.91 -7.30
N VAL A 408 17.15 16.31 -7.63
CA VAL A 408 16.48 16.50 -8.92
C VAL A 408 15.69 17.81 -8.87
N ARG A 409 16.20 18.85 -9.54
CA ARG A 409 15.63 20.20 -9.47
C ARG A 409 14.33 20.31 -10.25
N ARG A 410 13.31 20.87 -9.58
CA ARG A 410 12.04 21.26 -10.19
C ARG A 410 12.09 22.75 -10.54
N TRP A 411 11.38 23.15 -11.59
CA TRP A 411 11.14 24.56 -11.91
C TRP A 411 9.74 25.00 -11.49
N LEU A 412 8.76 24.05 -11.38
CA LEU A 412 7.45 24.27 -10.79
C LEU A 412 7.49 23.85 -9.30
N HIS A 413 7.08 24.77 -8.43
CA HIS A 413 7.05 24.57 -6.98
C HIS A 413 5.64 24.63 -6.39
N ASP A 414 4.62 24.78 -7.26
CA ASP A 414 3.23 24.83 -6.88
C ASP A 414 2.80 23.54 -6.17
N GLU A 415 1.72 23.62 -5.42
CA GLU A 415 1.09 22.45 -4.84
C GLU A 415 0.40 21.64 -5.94
N LEU A 416 0.77 20.38 -6.09
CA LEU A 416 0.13 19.47 -7.02
C LEU A 416 -1.16 18.91 -6.37
N PRO A 417 -2.33 19.01 -7.04
CA PRO A 417 -3.51 18.24 -6.63
C PRO A 417 -3.19 16.76 -6.52
N SER A 418 -3.90 16.05 -5.63
CA SER A 418 -3.71 14.59 -5.51
C SER A 418 -3.98 13.89 -6.84
N GLU A 419 -3.03 13.07 -7.25
CA GLU A 419 -3.09 12.27 -8.49
C GLU A 419 -2.93 10.79 -8.18
N GLY A 420 -3.43 9.92 -9.07
CA GLY A 420 -3.27 8.48 -8.96
C GLY A 420 -1.79 8.08 -8.98
N LEU A 421 -1.44 7.12 -8.14
CA LEU A 421 -0.12 6.48 -8.10
C LEU A 421 -0.21 5.04 -8.59
N VAL A 422 0.86 4.58 -9.20
CA VAL A 422 1.04 3.19 -9.64
C VAL A 422 2.30 2.61 -9.00
N LEU A 423 2.38 1.29 -8.98
CA LEU A 423 3.59 0.57 -8.62
C LEU A 423 4.77 1.03 -9.52
N GLY A 424 5.93 1.28 -8.92
CA GLY A 424 7.10 1.79 -9.64
C GLY A 424 7.09 3.30 -9.91
N ALA A 425 6.06 4.06 -9.49
CA ALA A 425 6.07 5.51 -9.63
C ALA A 425 7.25 6.15 -8.89
N VAL A 426 8.00 7.00 -9.58
CA VAL A 426 9.14 7.77 -9.03
C VAL A 426 8.69 9.19 -8.79
N GLN A 427 8.57 9.60 -7.54
CA GLN A 427 8.23 10.98 -7.17
C GLN A 427 9.46 11.80 -6.82
N ALA A 428 9.49 13.06 -7.27
CA ALA A 428 10.46 14.05 -6.85
C ALA A 428 9.89 14.87 -5.68
N LEU A 429 10.51 14.73 -4.51
CA LEU A 429 10.11 15.44 -3.29
C LEU A 429 10.50 16.94 -3.37
N PRO A 430 10.00 17.80 -2.46
CA PRO A 430 10.34 19.22 -2.43
C PRO A 430 11.84 19.53 -2.30
N ASP A 431 12.59 18.67 -1.61
CA ASP A 431 14.04 18.74 -1.43
C ASP A 431 14.85 18.15 -2.61
N GLY A 432 14.16 17.64 -3.63
CA GLY A 432 14.74 17.01 -4.81
C GLY A 432 15.16 15.55 -4.60
N GLN A 433 14.92 14.96 -3.43
CA GLN A 433 15.13 13.51 -3.23
C GLN A 433 14.05 12.71 -3.94
N LEU A 434 14.36 11.44 -4.25
CA LEU A 434 13.45 10.57 -4.99
C LEU A 434 12.86 9.48 -4.10
N VAL A 435 11.62 9.13 -4.40
CA VAL A 435 10.91 7.99 -3.80
C VAL A 435 10.38 7.11 -4.91
N VAL A 436 10.70 5.80 -4.88
CA VAL A 436 10.16 4.80 -5.80
C VAL A 436 9.11 3.99 -5.07
N PHE A 437 7.86 4.08 -5.49
CA PHE A 437 6.75 3.38 -4.84
C PHE A 437 6.76 1.88 -5.13
N LEU A 438 6.47 1.10 -4.09
CA LEU A 438 6.43 -0.36 -4.11
C LEU A 438 4.99 -0.87 -3.84
N ALA A 439 4.81 -2.16 -3.56
CA ALA A 439 3.50 -2.82 -3.56
C ALA A 439 2.46 -2.19 -2.60
N ASP A 440 2.87 -1.76 -1.41
CA ASP A 440 1.96 -1.16 -0.42
C ASP A 440 1.85 0.37 -0.57
N HIS A 441 2.08 0.92 -1.78
CA HIS A 441 1.99 2.36 -2.03
C HIS A 441 0.56 2.89 -1.86
N PRO A 442 0.40 4.16 -1.44
CA PRO A 442 -0.93 4.78 -1.44
C PRO A 442 -1.46 4.91 -2.87
N THR A 443 -2.76 4.82 -3.05
CA THR A 443 -3.38 4.91 -4.40
C THR A 443 -3.35 6.31 -4.99
N THR A 444 -3.11 7.34 -4.16
CA THR A 444 -2.94 8.74 -4.61
C THR A 444 -1.79 9.41 -3.88
N GLY A 445 -1.16 10.39 -4.53
CA GLY A 445 -0.10 11.23 -3.98
C GLY A 445 -0.17 12.66 -4.49
N GLY A 446 0.57 13.56 -3.84
CA GLY A 446 0.56 15.00 -4.13
C GLY A 446 1.93 15.55 -4.53
N TYR A 447 2.88 14.70 -4.93
CA TYR A 447 4.15 15.12 -5.50
C TYR A 447 4.28 14.66 -6.95
N PRO A 448 5.04 15.37 -7.79
CA PRO A 448 5.14 15.04 -9.21
C PRO A 448 5.77 13.65 -9.44
N VAL A 449 5.07 12.80 -10.18
CA VAL A 449 5.58 11.54 -10.69
C VAL A 449 6.38 11.83 -11.95
N VAL A 450 7.70 11.78 -11.85
CA VAL A 450 8.65 12.20 -12.90
C VAL A 450 9.12 11.04 -13.78
N ALA A 451 9.04 9.82 -13.26
CA ALA A 451 9.36 8.59 -13.98
C ALA A 451 8.53 7.42 -13.44
N ILE A 452 8.48 6.32 -14.18
CA ILE A 452 7.86 5.06 -13.76
C ILE A 452 8.85 3.93 -14.03
N VAL A 453 9.18 3.14 -13.03
CA VAL A 453 10.07 1.98 -13.14
C VAL A 453 9.38 0.92 -13.99
N ASP A 454 10.10 0.39 -14.97
CA ASP A 454 9.65 -0.72 -15.81
C ASP A 454 9.40 -1.98 -14.97
N GLY A 455 8.37 -2.75 -15.32
CA GLY A 455 7.98 -3.96 -14.59
C GLY A 455 9.11 -4.96 -14.40
N ALA A 456 9.97 -5.14 -15.39
CA ALA A 456 11.12 -6.05 -15.32
C ALA A 456 12.21 -5.58 -14.33
N SER A 457 12.22 -4.30 -13.95
CA SER A 457 13.15 -3.74 -12.95
C SER A 457 12.61 -3.78 -11.52
N LEU A 458 11.30 -4.02 -11.32
CA LEU A 458 10.68 -4.05 -9.98
C LEU A 458 11.25 -5.10 -9.04
N PRO A 459 11.60 -6.34 -9.47
CA PRO A 459 12.27 -7.32 -8.62
C PRO A 459 13.58 -6.80 -8.02
N ALA A 460 14.35 -6.01 -8.79
CA ALA A 460 15.58 -5.40 -8.28
C ALA A 460 15.29 -4.37 -7.17
N CYS A 461 14.21 -3.58 -7.31
CA CYS A 461 13.74 -2.68 -6.24
C CYS A 461 13.36 -3.45 -4.97
N ALA A 462 12.68 -4.59 -5.12
CA ALA A 462 12.26 -5.45 -4.01
C ALA A 462 13.45 -5.99 -3.21
N GLN A 463 14.59 -6.19 -3.86
CA GLN A 463 15.80 -6.79 -3.27
C GLN A 463 16.86 -5.73 -2.89
N ALA A 464 16.60 -4.44 -3.13
CA ALA A 464 17.56 -3.37 -2.84
C ALA A 464 17.68 -3.11 -1.33
N ARG A 465 18.88 -3.27 -0.79
CA ARG A 465 19.24 -3.04 0.62
C ARG A 465 19.52 -1.56 0.88
N PRO A 466 19.38 -1.06 2.12
CA PRO A 466 20.04 0.19 2.51
C PRO A 466 21.52 0.18 2.11
N GLY A 467 21.97 1.24 1.44
CA GLY A 467 23.32 1.34 0.87
C GLY A 467 23.46 0.84 -0.58
N THR A 468 22.43 0.17 -1.16
CA THR A 468 22.44 -0.18 -2.58
C THR A 468 22.45 1.09 -3.44
N THR A 469 23.35 1.11 -4.41
CA THR A 469 23.46 2.17 -5.41
C THR A 469 22.39 1.99 -6.49
N VAL A 470 21.68 3.07 -6.83
CA VAL A 470 20.61 3.09 -7.84
C VAL A 470 20.94 4.10 -8.93
N THR A 471 20.83 3.68 -10.18
CA THR A 471 20.85 4.55 -11.36
C THR A 471 19.60 4.32 -12.19
N PHE A 472 19.15 5.36 -12.92
CA PHE A 472 18.02 5.27 -13.82
C PHE A 472 18.47 5.31 -15.27
N ARG A 473 17.83 4.47 -16.09
CA ARG A 473 18.07 4.43 -17.53
C ARG A 473 16.73 4.56 -18.26
N THR A 474 16.68 5.44 -19.23
CA THR A 474 15.56 5.52 -20.18
C THR A 474 15.80 4.61 -21.38
N PRO A 475 14.75 4.02 -21.97
CA PRO A 475 14.84 3.19 -23.17
C PRO A 475 15.49 3.90 -24.35
#